data_bb408a4d674127cbc1a538e6701bc06c
#
_entry.id   bb408a4d674127cbc1a538e6701bc06c
#
_cell.length_a   1.000
_cell.length_b   1.000
_cell.length_c   1.000
_cell.angle_alpha   90.00
_cell.angle_beta   90.00
_cell.angle_gamma   90.00
#
_symmetry.space_group_name_H-M   'P 1'
#
loop_
_entity.id
_entity.type
_entity.pdbx_description
1 polymer ?
#
loop_
_entity_poly.entity_id
_entity_poly.type
_entity_poly.pdbx_seq_one_letter_code
_entity_poly.pdbx_strand_id
1 'polypeptide(L)'
;MREMRSAETILGIIQERGKQGLPLERVYRLLFNRELYLMAYGKIYRNTGATTPGSTPETVDEMSLRKIDTIIEALRSERYRWAPTRRVYIEKKHSTKKRPLSMPTWSDKLLQEVIRLILESYFEPTFSNSSHGFRPGRGCHTALRQIDDNWHGINWFVEGDIKACFDSGRPFGCQMTRL
;
A
#
# COMPACT_ATOMS: atom_id res chain seq x y z
N MET A 1 1.29 25.19 22.11
CA MET A 1 1.13 24.38 20.87
C MET A 1 1.66 22.98 21.20
N ARG A 2 0.87 21.93 21.06
CA ARG A 2 1.35 20.56 21.31
C ARG A 2 2.25 20.19 20.12
N GLU A 3 3.52 19.98 20.38
CA GLU A 3 4.51 19.58 19.38
C GLU A 3 4.03 18.30 18.68
N MET A 4 3.98 18.31 17.35
CA MET A 4 3.56 17.11 16.60
C MET A 4 4.69 16.07 16.72
N ARG A 5 4.32 14.87 17.15
CA ARG A 5 5.26 13.74 17.21
C ARG A 5 5.84 13.45 15.83
N SER A 6 7.11 13.08 15.78
CA SER A 6 7.75 12.70 14.51
C SER A 6 7.05 11.51 13.87
N ALA A 7 7.14 11.40 12.54
CA ALA A 7 6.58 10.28 11.79
C ALA A 7 7.10 8.92 12.30
N GLU A 8 8.39 8.83 12.58
CA GLU A 8 9.04 7.63 13.10
C GLU A 8 8.48 7.22 14.46
N THR A 9 8.31 8.18 15.38
CA THR A 9 7.71 7.94 16.70
C THR A 9 6.29 7.42 16.57
N ILE A 10 5.49 8.00 15.67
CA ILE A 10 4.10 7.57 15.44
C ILE A 10 4.08 6.14 14.89
N LEU A 11 4.87 5.85 13.86
CA LEU A 11 4.92 4.52 13.24
C LEU A 11 5.44 3.46 14.23
N GLY A 12 6.42 3.81 15.09
CA GLY A 12 6.91 2.94 16.15
C GLY A 12 5.82 2.61 17.19
N ILE A 13 5.03 3.58 17.62
CA ILE A 13 3.88 3.35 18.54
C ILE A 13 2.83 2.45 17.87
N ILE A 14 2.54 2.69 16.59
CA ILE A 14 1.59 1.87 15.83
C ILE A 14 2.08 0.43 15.72
N GLN A 15 3.35 0.23 15.43
CA GLN A 15 3.98 -1.08 15.33
C GLN A 15 3.89 -1.86 16.65
N GLU A 16 4.18 -1.17 17.76
CA GLU A 16 4.10 -1.81 19.09
C GLU A 16 2.64 -2.19 19.44
N ARG A 17 1.67 -1.35 19.11
CA ARG A 17 0.25 -1.72 19.25
C ARG A 17 -0.12 -2.95 18.41
N GLY A 18 0.40 -3.03 17.18
CA GLY A 18 0.19 -4.20 16.31
C GLY A 18 0.77 -5.48 16.93
N LYS A 19 1.99 -5.44 17.47
CA LYS A 19 2.62 -6.58 18.17
C LYS A 19 1.79 -7.07 19.36
N GLN A 20 1.18 -6.14 20.09
CA GLN A 20 0.36 -6.43 21.27
C GLN A 20 -1.09 -6.79 20.92
N GLY A 21 -1.48 -6.79 19.64
CA GLY A 21 -2.86 -7.03 19.21
C GLY A 21 -3.84 -5.98 19.65
N LEU A 22 -3.37 -4.77 20.02
CA LEU A 22 -4.22 -3.67 20.45
C LEU A 22 -4.88 -3.00 19.26
N PRO A 23 -6.13 -2.53 19.37
CA PRO A 23 -6.84 -1.92 18.24
C PRO A 23 -6.13 -0.66 17.74
N LEU A 24 -6.13 -0.47 16.42
CA LEU A 24 -5.62 0.73 15.77
C LEU A 24 -6.69 1.84 15.84
N GLU A 25 -6.53 2.73 16.80
CA GLU A 25 -7.49 3.81 17.06
C GLU A 25 -7.12 5.12 16.37
N ARG A 26 -8.13 5.93 16.07
CA ARG A 26 -8.00 7.30 15.54
C ARG A 26 -7.13 7.39 14.27
N VAL A 27 -7.17 6.38 13.43
CA VAL A 27 -6.35 6.26 12.21
C VAL A 27 -6.48 7.49 11.32
N TYR A 28 -7.69 7.99 11.15
CA TYR A 28 -7.95 9.16 10.31
C TYR A 28 -7.16 10.41 10.75
N ARG A 29 -6.95 10.59 12.05
CA ARG A 29 -6.17 11.72 12.59
C ARG A 29 -4.67 11.62 12.29
N LEU A 30 -4.16 10.41 12.05
CA LEU A 30 -2.77 10.21 11.66
C LEU A 30 -2.48 10.80 10.28
N LEU A 31 -3.50 10.84 9.40
CA LEU A 31 -3.40 11.45 8.07
C LEU A 31 -3.20 12.97 8.10
N PHE A 32 -3.26 13.62 9.26
CA PHE A 32 -3.00 15.04 9.41
C PHE A 32 -1.54 15.37 9.74
N ASN A 33 -0.68 14.34 9.85
CA ASN A 33 0.74 14.55 10.17
C ASN A 33 1.53 14.78 8.89
N ARG A 34 2.07 15.99 8.73
CA ARG A 34 2.87 16.41 7.56
C ARG A 34 4.12 15.54 7.36
N GLU A 35 4.77 15.11 8.44
CA GLU A 35 6.01 14.32 8.34
C GLU A 35 5.78 12.93 7.70
N LEU A 36 4.58 12.33 7.89
CA LEU A 36 4.23 11.09 7.18
C LEU A 36 4.18 11.30 5.66
N TYR A 37 3.75 12.48 5.19
CA TYR A 37 3.77 12.81 3.76
C TYR A 37 5.18 13.01 3.23
N LEU A 38 6.06 13.64 4.02
CA LEU A 38 7.47 13.79 3.64
C LEU A 38 8.17 12.45 3.56
N MET A 39 7.91 11.56 4.52
CA MET A 39 8.42 10.19 4.51
C MET A 39 7.87 9.40 3.31
N ALA A 40 6.57 9.48 3.06
CA ALA A 40 5.92 8.85 1.91
C ALA A 40 6.51 9.36 0.59
N TYR A 41 6.66 10.69 0.45
CA TYR A 41 7.28 11.30 -0.72
C TYR A 41 8.70 10.75 -0.96
N GLY A 42 9.55 10.70 0.07
CA GLY A 42 10.90 10.15 -0.04
C GLY A 42 10.94 8.69 -0.51
N LYS A 43 9.91 7.88 -0.17
CA LYS A 43 9.80 6.49 -0.63
C LYS A 43 9.38 6.37 -2.10
N ILE A 44 8.40 7.16 -2.55
CA ILE A 44 7.82 7.01 -3.89
C ILE A 44 8.46 7.93 -4.95
N TYR A 45 9.21 8.94 -4.54
CA TYR A 45 9.89 9.90 -5.43
C TYR A 45 10.80 9.20 -6.48
N ARG A 46 11.52 8.16 -6.08
CA ARG A 46 12.49 7.45 -6.94
C ARG A 46 11.85 6.33 -7.79
N ASN A 47 10.54 6.10 -7.67
CA ASN A 47 9.88 5.05 -8.43
C ASN A 47 9.87 5.40 -9.92
N THR A 48 10.10 4.41 -10.78
CA THR A 48 10.12 4.57 -12.24
C THR A 48 8.86 5.20 -12.83
N GLY A 49 7.72 5.13 -12.13
CA GLY A 49 6.47 5.77 -12.51
C GLY A 49 6.21 7.14 -11.86
N ALA A 50 7.21 7.74 -11.19
CA ALA A 50 7.04 9.01 -10.47
C ALA A 50 6.67 10.18 -11.40
N THR A 51 7.24 10.23 -12.58
CA THR A 51 6.98 11.25 -13.62
C THR A 51 5.79 10.91 -14.51
N THR A 52 5.15 9.74 -14.34
CA THR A 52 4.00 9.34 -15.15
C THR A 52 2.72 9.98 -14.61
N PRO A 53 2.05 10.87 -15.38
CA PRO A 53 0.84 11.54 -14.93
C PRO A 53 -0.34 10.57 -14.83
N GLY A 54 -1.23 10.83 -13.86
CA GLY A 54 -2.52 10.15 -13.71
C GLY A 54 -3.58 10.71 -14.67
N SER A 55 -4.76 10.99 -14.13
CA SER A 55 -5.85 11.70 -14.85
C SER A 55 -5.60 13.22 -14.94
N THR A 56 -4.73 13.75 -14.09
CA THR A 56 -4.23 15.13 -14.15
C THR A 56 -2.78 15.13 -14.64
N PRO A 57 -2.25 16.23 -15.19
CA PRO A 57 -0.86 16.33 -15.63
C PRO A 57 0.15 16.31 -14.45
N GLU A 58 -0.33 16.34 -13.23
CA GLU A 58 0.47 16.39 -12.01
C GLU A 58 1.48 15.23 -11.92
N THR A 59 2.74 15.57 -11.64
CA THR A 59 3.85 14.64 -11.46
C THR A 59 4.57 14.88 -10.13
N VAL A 60 5.62 14.10 -9.86
CA VAL A 60 6.46 14.27 -8.68
C VAL A 60 7.07 15.66 -8.56
N ASP A 61 7.43 16.29 -9.68
CA ASP A 61 8.15 17.56 -9.71
C ASP A 61 7.29 18.75 -9.27
N GLU A 62 5.96 18.60 -9.34
CA GLU A 62 5.01 19.63 -8.90
C GLU A 62 4.68 19.54 -7.40
N MET A 63 5.28 18.59 -6.67
CA MET A 63 4.99 18.42 -5.25
C MET A 63 5.67 19.51 -4.41
N SER A 64 4.94 20.04 -3.45
CA SER A 64 5.39 21.09 -2.54
C SER A 64 4.77 20.93 -1.15
N LEU A 65 5.38 21.54 -0.14
CA LEU A 65 4.80 21.57 1.21
C LEU A 65 3.39 22.16 1.22
N ARG A 66 3.17 23.20 0.42
CA ARG A 66 1.84 23.82 0.28
C ARG A 66 0.78 22.83 -0.24
N LYS A 67 1.17 21.96 -1.18
CA LYS A 67 0.29 20.94 -1.73
C LYS A 67 -0.05 19.88 -0.69
N ILE A 68 0.93 19.45 0.10
CA ILE A 68 0.72 18.56 1.26
C ILE A 68 -0.26 19.20 2.24
N ASP A 69 -0.08 20.46 2.59
CA ASP A 69 -0.99 21.17 3.49
C ASP A 69 -2.41 21.27 2.94
N THR A 70 -2.55 21.45 1.64
CA THR A 70 -3.87 21.46 0.96
C THR A 70 -4.55 20.09 1.08
N ILE A 71 -3.82 18.99 0.90
CA ILE A 71 -4.35 17.62 1.09
C ILE A 71 -4.80 17.43 2.54
N ILE A 72 -3.95 17.80 3.52
CA ILE A 72 -4.25 17.67 4.94
C ILE A 72 -5.50 18.48 5.33
N GLU A 73 -5.62 19.72 4.85
CA GLU A 73 -6.76 20.57 5.15
C GLU A 73 -8.07 20.05 4.52
N ALA A 74 -7.98 19.51 3.29
CA ALA A 74 -9.11 18.85 2.67
C ALA A 74 -9.56 17.60 3.44
N LEU A 75 -8.62 16.84 4.01
CA LEU A 75 -8.93 15.70 4.89
C LEU A 75 -9.54 16.17 6.21
N ARG A 76 -8.98 17.20 6.88
CA ARG A 76 -9.52 17.72 8.14
C ARG A 76 -10.95 18.20 8.03
N SER A 77 -11.27 18.81 6.89
CA SER A 77 -12.61 19.31 6.59
C SER A 77 -13.51 18.27 5.91
N GLU A 78 -13.07 17.01 5.79
CA GLU A 78 -13.78 15.89 5.16
C GLU A 78 -14.20 16.17 3.70
N ARG A 79 -13.51 17.09 3.04
CA ARG A 79 -13.76 17.51 1.65
C ARG A 79 -12.83 16.84 0.63
N TYR A 80 -11.87 16.03 1.07
CA TYR A 80 -11.00 15.32 0.14
C TYR A 80 -11.83 14.36 -0.73
N ARG A 81 -11.58 14.39 -2.05
CA ARG A 81 -12.20 13.48 -3.01
C ARG A 81 -11.12 12.84 -3.87
N TRP A 82 -11.17 11.54 -3.97
CA TRP A 82 -10.29 10.77 -4.85
C TRP A 82 -10.57 11.16 -6.31
N ALA A 83 -9.51 11.41 -7.07
CA ALA A 83 -9.65 11.67 -8.49
C ALA A 83 -9.90 10.38 -9.27
N PRO A 84 -10.63 10.42 -10.40
CA PRO A 84 -10.71 9.27 -11.30
C PRO A 84 -9.32 8.85 -11.76
N THR A 85 -9.06 7.55 -11.83
CA THR A 85 -7.78 7.04 -12.30
C THR A 85 -7.73 6.99 -13.83
N ARG A 86 -6.58 7.29 -14.42
CA ARG A 86 -6.32 7.04 -15.84
C ARG A 86 -6.09 5.55 -16.05
N ARG A 87 -6.89 4.90 -16.92
CA ARG A 87 -6.77 3.48 -17.22
C ARG A 87 -5.95 3.27 -18.48
N VAL A 88 -4.93 2.40 -18.39
CA VAL A 88 -4.09 1.95 -19.50
C VAL A 88 -4.14 0.43 -19.55
N TYR A 89 -4.13 -0.14 -20.75
CA TYR A 89 -4.14 -1.58 -20.95
C TYR A 89 -2.76 -2.08 -21.32
N ILE A 90 -2.22 -3.02 -20.53
CA ILE A 90 -0.92 -3.65 -20.77
C ILE A 90 -1.13 -5.06 -21.29
N GLU A 91 -0.37 -5.45 -22.30
CA GLU A 91 -0.37 -6.81 -22.81
C GLU A 91 0.21 -7.79 -21.79
N LYS A 92 -0.45 -8.93 -21.61
CA LYS A 92 0.12 -10.03 -20.82
C LYS A 92 1.15 -10.77 -21.66
N LYS A 93 2.31 -11.05 -21.07
CA LYS A 93 3.30 -11.92 -21.71
C LYS A 93 2.65 -13.25 -22.13
N HIS A 94 2.90 -13.68 -23.34
CA HIS A 94 2.38 -14.94 -23.93
C HIS A 94 0.85 -15.05 -23.98
N SER A 95 0.12 -13.94 -24.11
CA SER A 95 -1.34 -13.93 -24.21
C SER A 95 -1.82 -12.73 -25.03
N THR A 96 -2.89 -12.91 -25.79
CA THR A 96 -3.59 -11.81 -26.48
C THR A 96 -4.45 -10.96 -25.54
N LYS A 97 -4.60 -11.41 -24.30
CA LYS A 97 -5.40 -10.69 -23.28
C LYS A 97 -4.63 -9.51 -22.71
N LYS A 98 -5.31 -8.37 -22.58
CA LYS A 98 -4.78 -7.18 -21.93
C LYS A 98 -5.26 -7.13 -20.47
N ARG A 99 -4.42 -6.60 -19.58
CA ARG A 99 -4.83 -6.29 -18.21
C ARG A 99 -4.94 -4.79 -18.03
N PRO A 100 -5.98 -4.28 -17.37
CA PRO A 100 -6.08 -2.88 -17.04
C PRO A 100 -5.05 -2.51 -15.97
N LEU A 101 -4.40 -1.38 -16.14
CA LEU A 101 -3.59 -0.71 -15.14
C LEU A 101 -4.22 0.65 -14.84
N SER A 102 -4.55 0.90 -13.60
CA SER A 102 -5.10 2.19 -13.15
C SER A 102 -3.99 3.05 -12.57
N MET A 103 -3.85 4.27 -13.11
CA MET A 103 -2.87 5.24 -12.67
C MET A 103 -3.58 6.39 -11.94
N PRO A 104 -3.47 6.47 -10.61
CA PRO A 104 -4.02 7.58 -9.83
C PRO A 104 -3.22 8.87 -10.06
N THR A 105 -3.77 10.00 -9.65
CA THR A 105 -3.04 11.27 -9.60
C THR A 105 -1.87 11.19 -8.63
N TRP A 106 -0.91 12.09 -8.74
CA TRP A 106 0.23 12.10 -7.84
C TRP A 106 -0.18 12.38 -6.39
N SER A 107 -1.09 13.33 -6.18
CA SER A 107 -1.65 13.61 -4.85
C SER A 107 -2.31 12.39 -4.22
N ASP A 108 -3.07 11.62 -5.01
CA ASP A 108 -3.68 10.37 -4.55
C ASP A 108 -2.63 9.29 -4.25
N LYS A 109 -1.60 9.15 -5.11
CA LYS A 109 -0.47 8.22 -4.84
C LYS A 109 0.21 8.54 -3.52
N LEU A 110 0.44 9.83 -3.24
CA LEU A 110 1.08 10.26 -2.00
C LEU A 110 0.22 9.93 -0.78
N LEU A 111 -1.08 10.23 -0.83
CA LEU A 111 -2.00 9.88 0.27
C LEU A 111 -2.12 8.36 0.46
N GLN A 112 -2.18 7.58 -0.63
CA GLN A 112 -2.18 6.11 -0.57
C GLN A 112 -0.90 5.58 0.11
N GLU A 113 0.26 6.18 -0.19
CA GLU A 113 1.52 5.79 0.45
C GLU A 113 1.53 6.12 1.95
N VAL A 114 0.97 7.25 2.38
CA VAL A 114 0.79 7.57 3.80
C VAL A 114 -0.09 6.52 4.49
N ILE A 115 -1.21 6.16 3.87
CA ILE A 115 -2.09 5.10 4.39
C ILE A 115 -1.34 3.77 4.47
N ARG A 116 -0.57 3.43 3.41
CA ARG A 116 0.23 2.19 3.39
C ARG A 116 1.25 2.16 4.53
N LEU A 117 1.97 3.26 4.80
CA LEU A 117 2.93 3.36 5.89
C LEU A 117 2.28 3.03 7.25
N ILE A 118 1.12 3.61 7.51
CA ILE A 118 0.37 3.40 8.75
C ILE A 118 -0.05 1.93 8.88
N LEU A 119 -0.69 1.38 7.84
CA LEU A 119 -1.20 0.01 7.85
C LEU A 119 -0.05 -1.02 7.89
N GLU A 120 1.02 -0.79 7.12
CA GLU A 120 2.21 -1.64 7.13
C GLU A 120 2.83 -1.70 8.54
N SER A 121 3.00 -0.55 9.20
CA SER A 121 3.56 -0.51 10.56
C SER A 121 2.71 -1.29 11.56
N TYR A 122 1.39 -1.29 11.39
CA TYR A 122 0.49 -2.01 12.29
C TYR A 122 0.43 -3.52 12.01
N PHE A 123 0.31 -3.92 10.73
CA PHE A 123 0.07 -5.30 10.36
C PHE A 123 1.34 -6.12 10.16
N GLU A 124 2.48 -5.49 9.78
CA GLU A 124 3.73 -6.21 9.52
C GLU A 124 4.16 -7.14 10.66
N PRO A 125 4.06 -6.76 11.94
CA PRO A 125 4.40 -7.66 13.05
C PRO A 125 3.50 -8.89 13.19
N THR A 126 2.28 -8.83 12.65
CA THR A 126 1.27 -9.91 12.79
C THR A 126 1.26 -10.89 11.62
N PHE A 127 1.96 -10.57 10.53
CA PHE A 127 2.00 -11.45 9.38
C PHE A 127 2.75 -12.75 9.66
N SER A 128 2.21 -13.85 9.17
CA SER A 128 2.87 -15.16 9.21
C SER A 128 4.27 -15.10 8.58
N ASN A 129 5.19 -15.90 9.11
CA ASN A 129 6.52 -16.08 8.53
C ASN A 129 6.48 -16.69 7.12
N SER A 130 5.41 -17.35 6.75
CA SER A 130 5.19 -17.88 5.39
C SER A 130 4.59 -16.87 4.41
N SER A 131 4.30 -15.64 4.85
CA SER A 131 3.87 -14.56 3.97
C SER A 131 5.07 -13.80 3.42
N HIS A 132 5.24 -13.78 2.10
CA HIS A 132 6.40 -13.19 1.43
C HIS A 132 6.07 -12.05 0.46
N GLY A 133 4.84 -12.01 -0.06
CA GLY A 133 4.44 -11.04 -1.07
C GLY A 133 4.32 -9.62 -0.52
N PHE A 134 4.95 -8.65 -1.22
CA PHE A 134 4.83 -7.21 -0.94
C PHE A 134 5.25 -6.76 0.46
N ARG A 135 6.06 -7.54 1.16
CA ARG A 135 6.57 -7.21 2.50
C ARG A 135 7.99 -6.68 2.46
N PRO A 136 8.38 -5.78 3.40
CA PRO A 136 9.77 -5.32 3.54
C PRO A 136 10.74 -6.48 3.74
N GLY A 137 11.83 -6.49 2.97
CA GLY A 137 12.88 -7.52 3.07
C GLY A 137 12.47 -8.93 2.65
N ARG A 138 11.26 -9.12 2.10
CA ARG A 138 10.73 -10.40 1.62
C ARG A 138 10.38 -10.35 0.13
N GLY A 139 10.31 -11.51 -0.52
CA GLY A 139 10.00 -11.62 -1.94
C GLY A 139 10.07 -13.05 -2.44
N CYS A 140 10.01 -13.24 -3.76
CA CYS A 140 10.04 -14.57 -4.37
C CYS A 140 11.23 -15.42 -3.91
N HIS A 141 12.43 -14.84 -3.81
CA HIS A 141 13.62 -15.59 -3.39
C HIS A 141 13.56 -16.05 -1.93
N THR A 142 12.96 -15.26 -1.04
CA THR A 142 12.79 -15.68 0.36
C THR A 142 11.74 -16.79 0.48
N ALA A 143 10.69 -16.75 -0.35
CA ALA A 143 9.69 -17.81 -0.43
C ALA A 143 10.31 -19.11 -0.93
N LEU A 144 11.10 -19.06 -2.01
CA LEU A 144 11.77 -20.23 -2.58
C LEU A 144 12.75 -20.86 -1.60
N ARG A 145 13.54 -20.05 -0.88
CA ARG A 145 14.43 -20.58 0.17
C ARG A 145 13.64 -21.28 1.27
N GLN A 146 12.55 -20.68 1.73
CA GLN A 146 11.74 -21.31 2.78
C GLN A 146 11.15 -22.65 2.32
N ILE A 147 10.78 -22.77 1.05
CA ILE A 147 10.33 -24.04 0.46
C ILE A 147 11.49 -25.04 0.42
N ASP A 148 12.64 -24.63 -0.08
CA ASP A 148 13.84 -25.46 -0.16
C ASP A 148 14.27 -25.97 1.21
N ASP A 149 14.28 -25.11 2.23
CA ASP A 149 14.70 -25.45 3.58
C ASP A 149 13.70 -26.35 4.35
N ASN A 150 12.39 -26.24 4.09
CA ASN A 150 11.38 -26.84 4.97
C ASN A 150 10.48 -27.89 4.30
N TRP A 151 10.50 -28.03 2.96
CA TRP A 151 9.56 -28.90 2.26
C TRP A 151 10.21 -30.22 1.78
N HIS A 152 11.15 -30.74 2.53
CA HIS A 152 11.78 -32.05 2.24
C HIS A 152 10.79 -33.19 2.46
N GLY A 153 10.71 -34.11 1.52
CA GLY A 153 9.88 -35.31 1.62
C GLY A 153 8.39 -35.10 1.44
N ILE A 154 7.98 -33.92 0.97
CA ILE A 154 6.58 -33.61 0.66
C ILE A 154 6.22 -34.21 -0.70
N ASN A 155 5.17 -35.06 -0.72
CA ASN A 155 4.64 -35.67 -1.94
C ASN A 155 3.43 -34.90 -2.52
N TRP A 156 2.77 -34.11 -1.69
CA TRP A 156 1.54 -33.40 -2.05
C TRP A 156 1.57 -31.96 -1.59
N PHE A 157 1.07 -31.04 -2.41
CA PHE A 157 0.81 -29.67 -2.01
C PHE A 157 -0.58 -29.24 -2.53
N VAL A 158 -1.20 -28.29 -1.83
CA VAL A 158 -2.47 -27.70 -2.22
C VAL A 158 -2.21 -26.28 -2.69
N GLU A 159 -2.56 -26.00 -3.95
CA GLU A 159 -2.50 -24.66 -4.51
C GLU A 159 -3.90 -24.03 -4.46
N GLY A 160 -3.97 -22.78 -4.03
CA GLY A 160 -5.20 -22.00 -4.00
C GLY A 160 -4.95 -20.57 -4.44
N ASP A 161 -5.86 -20.00 -5.22
CA ASP A 161 -5.84 -18.59 -5.63
C ASP A 161 -7.22 -17.95 -5.45
N ILE A 162 -7.23 -16.67 -5.12
CA ILE A 162 -8.47 -15.90 -4.94
C ILE A 162 -8.81 -15.20 -6.26
N LYS A 163 -9.81 -15.74 -6.95
CA LYS A 163 -10.26 -15.20 -8.23
C LYS A 163 -10.89 -13.82 -8.07
N ALA A 164 -10.36 -12.84 -8.83
CA ALA A 164 -10.93 -11.50 -8.96
C ALA A 164 -11.22 -10.78 -7.62
N CYS A 165 -10.35 -10.93 -6.63
CA CYS A 165 -10.52 -10.36 -5.29
C CYS A 165 -10.88 -8.86 -5.31
N PHE A 166 -10.20 -8.07 -6.17
CA PHE A 166 -10.44 -6.63 -6.29
C PHE A 166 -11.52 -6.25 -7.32
N ASP A 167 -11.77 -7.10 -8.31
CA ASP A 167 -12.72 -6.83 -9.39
C ASP A 167 -14.16 -7.19 -9.01
N SER A 168 -14.35 -8.03 -7.99
CA SER A 168 -15.69 -8.51 -7.58
C SER A 168 -16.55 -7.43 -6.91
N GLY A 169 -15.98 -6.26 -6.57
CA GLY A 169 -16.69 -5.15 -5.93
C GLY A 169 -17.27 -5.47 -4.53
N ARG A 170 -17.02 -6.66 -4.00
CA ARG A 170 -17.47 -7.08 -2.67
C ARG A 170 -16.29 -6.98 -1.70
N PRO A 171 -16.37 -6.12 -0.69
CA PRO A 171 -15.24 -5.88 0.20
C PRO A 171 -14.77 -7.11 1.00
N PHE A 172 -15.56 -8.19 1.09
CA PHE A 172 -15.23 -9.38 1.89
C PHE A 172 -15.91 -10.66 1.41
N GLY A 173 -15.97 -10.91 0.11
CA GLY A 173 -16.49 -12.17 -0.43
C GLY A 173 -15.38 -13.01 -1.08
N CYS A 174 -14.42 -13.51 -0.29
CA CYS A 174 -13.50 -14.52 -0.77
C CYS A 174 -14.26 -15.83 -1.01
N GLN A 175 -14.61 -16.12 -2.27
CA GLN A 175 -14.95 -17.47 -2.64
C GLN A 175 -13.66 -18.24 -2.94
N MET A 176 -13.27 -19.15 -2.05
CA MET A 176 -12.28 -20.16 -2.38
C MET A 176 -12.89 -21.07 -3.44
N THR A 177 -12.40 -21.00 -4.65
CA THR A 177 -12.69 -22.00 -5.67
C THR A 177 -11.66 -23.12 -5.50
N ARG A 178 -12.14 -24.32 -5.15
CA ARG A 178 -11.34 -25.55 -5.32
C ARG A 178 -11.13 -25.75 -6.83
N LEU A 179 -9.90 -25.89 -7.24
CA LEU A 179 -9.52 -26.43 -8.54
C LEU A 179 -9.69 -27.94 -8.52
#